data_b27be688060edc349195d8559c8426e3
#
_entry.id   b27be688060edc349195d8559c8426e3
#
_cell.length_a   1.000
_cell.length_b   1.000
_cell.length_c   1.000
_cell.angle_alpha   90.00
_cell.angle_beta   90.00
_cell.angle_gamma   90.00
#
_symmetry.space_group_name_H-M   'P 1'
#
loop_
_entity.id
_entity.type
_entity.pdbx_description
1 polymer ?
#
loop_
_entity_poly.entity_id
_entity_poly.type
_entity_poly.pdbx_seq_one_letter_code
_entity_poly.pdbx_strand_id
1 'polypeptide(L)'
;MPRPVRTVAALAALGLLAACAEEGGGAAGDPVAYPSEEIRLLVPYGAGGPTDLTARAYGASLEEQLGQTVVVENLPGGSGASATQELIAAEPDGHTLSLVTAGTLVLTPLANEVGYTKDDVTPIGVMAEVPSVLAVGSGSPYQSAADFSTAAEQQPGVITVGVPGASTPQGIELQRLREEYGVEVTAVPFNGNAEMTTALLGGNVDAVLINASSDVTANIDAGQFRPLAVSSEERLSWLPDTPTLAESEQRASFRCPQGRGCTSDLHVAAWHLRYPLSRSTAPGP
;
A
#
# COMPACT_ATOMS: atom_id res chain seq x y z
N MET A 1 -48.98 -20.22 -82.55
CA MET A 1 -48.77 -20.72 -81.17
C MET A 1 -47.43 -20.24 -80.70
N PRO A 2 -47.34 -19.22 -79.89
CA PRO A 2 -46.08 -18.77 -79.33
C PRO A 2 -45.97 -19.16 -77.81
N ARG A 3 -44.73 -19.45 -77.41
CA ARG A 3 -44.29 -19.95 -76.12
C ARG A 3 -44.12 -18.80 -75.09
N PRO A 4 -44.57 -18.98 -73.85
CA PRO A 4 -44.22 -18.10 -72.76
C PRO A 4 -43.11 -18.74 -71.90
N VAL A 5 -41.83 -18.55 -72.18
CA VAL A 5 -40.71 -19.08 -71.44
C VAL A 5 -39.75 -17.99 -70.95
N ARG A 6 -40.04 -16.73 -71.09
CA ARG A 6 -39.10 -15.65 -70.75
C ARG A 6 -39.39 -14.87 -69.48
N THR A 7 -40.48 -15.10 -68.82
CA THR A 7 -40.87 -14.32 -67.59
C THR A 7 -40.57 -14.99 -66.27
N VAL A 8 -40.17 -16.25 -66.25
CA VAL A 8 -39.86 -16.96 -64.95
C VAL A 8 -38.40 -16.79 -64.54
N ALA A 9 -37.47 -16.48 -65.46
CA ALA A 9 -36.06 -16.29 -65.17
C ALA A 9 -35.72 -14.94 -64.50
N ALA A 10 -36.58 -13.93 -64.61
CA ALA A 10 -36.35 -12.59 -64.05
C ALA A 10 -36.76 -12.46 -62.61
N LEU A 11 -37.66 -13.28 -62.10
CA LEU A 11 -38.02 -13.30 -60.64
C LEU A 11 -37.08 -14.11 -59.76
N ALA A 12 -36.31 -15.08 -60.30
CA ALA A 12 -35.33 -15.86 -59.56
C ALA A 12 -34.02 -15.07 -59.32
N ALA A 13 -33.73 -14.06 -60.15
CA ALA A 13 -32.51 -13.23 -59.96
C ALA A 13 -32.66 -12.13 -58.92
N LEU A 14 -33.88 -11.69 -58.57
CA LEU A 14 -34.13 -10.69 -57.52
C LEU A 14 -34.11 -11.31 -56.08
N GLY A 15 -34.32 -12.63 -55.96
CA GLY A 15 -34.30 -13.33 -54.67
C GLY A 15 -32.89 -13.62 -54.11
N LEU A 16 -31.86 -13.63 -54.98
CA LEU A 16 -30.47 -13.90 -54.53
C LEU A 16 -29.69 -12.67 -54.11
N LEU A 17 -30.17 -11.45 -54.40
CA LEU A 17 -29.51 -10.23 -53.93
C LEU A 17 -29.97 -9.75 -52.53
N ALA A 18 -31.04 -10.35 -52.00
CA ALA A 18 -31.51 -10.04 -50.63
C ALA A 18 -30.88 -10.89 -49.54
N ALA A 19 -30.12 -11.95 -49.88
CA ALA A 19 -29.51 -12.86 -48.93
C ALA A 19 -28.07 -12.48 -48.48
N CYS A 20 -27.48 -11.42 -49.07
CA CYS A 20 -26.13 -10.96 -48.72
C CYS A 20 -26.09 -9.64 -47.91
N ALA A 21 -27.24 -9.16 -47.40
CA ALA A 21 -27.33 -7.90 -46.67
C ALA A 21 -27.49 -8.10 -45.13
N GLU A 22 -27.31 -9.33 -44.62
CA GLU A 22 -27.54 -9.65 -43.20
C GLU A 22 -26.34 -10.34 -42.52
N GLU A 23 -25.10 -10.09 -43.00
CA GLU A 23 -23.87 -10.48 -42.32
C GLU A 23 -22.94 -9.27 -42.17
N GLY A 24 -23.34 -8.34 -41.34
CA GLY A 24 -22.55 -7.15 -41.02
C GLY A 24 -22.93 -6.51 -39.67
N GLY A 25 -23.85 -7.12 -38.96
CA GLY A 25 -24.10 -6.83 -37.56
C GLY A 25 -23.07 -7.57 -36.73
N GLY A 26 -21.84 -7.06 -36.66
CA GLY A 26 -20.98 -7.45 -35.54
C GLY A 26 -21.78 -7.21 -34.27
N ALA A 27 -22.15 -8.27 -33.57
CA ALA A 27 -22.64 -8.20 -32.22
C ALA A 27 -21.57 -7.41 -31.48
N ALA A 28 -21.79 -6.12 -31.26
CA ALA A 28 -21.19 -5.45 -30.14
C ALA A 28 -21.65 -6.31 -28.94
N GLY A 29 -20.77 -7.19 -28.48
CA GLY A 29 -21.04 -7.98 -27.29
C GLY A 29 -21.52 -6.99 -26.24
N ASP A 30 -22.60 -7.32 -25.59
CA ASP A 30 -23.05 -6.52 -24.44
C ASP A 30 -21.80 -6.25 -23.59
N PRO A 31 -21.57 -4.99 -23.16
CA PRO A 31 -20.42 -4.69 -22.33
C PRO A 31 -20.45 -5.67 -21.16
N VAL A 32 -19.40 -6.48 -21.04
CA VAL A 32 -19.28 -7.43 -19.93
C VAL A 32 -19.41 -6.61 -18.67
N ALA A 33 -20.42 -6.93 -17.85
CA ALA A 33 -20.68 -6.18 -16.63
C ALA A 33 -19.45 -6.33 -15.71
N TYR A 34 -18.85 -5.23 -15.30
CA TYR A 34 -17.76 -5.20 -14.35
C TYR A 34 -18.34 -5.15 -12.91
N PRO A 35 -17.79 -5.93 -11.95
CA PRO A 35 -16.78 -6.97 -12.12
C PRO A 35 -17.41 -8.28 -12.64
N SER A 36 -16.74 -8.96 -13.58
CA SER A 36 -17.18 -10.23 -14.18
C SER A 36 -16.63 -11.47 -13.49
N GLU A 37 -15.58 -11.32 -12.69
CA GLU A 37 -14.90 -12.38 -11.95
C GLU A 37 -14.40 -11.87 -10.59
N GLU A 38 -13.71 -12.70 -9.82
CA GLU A 38 -13.16 -12.32 -8.52
C GLU A 38 -12.12 -11.19 -8.65
N ILE A 39 -12.05 -10.34 -7.64
CA ILE A 39 -11.08 -9.25 -7.55
C ILE A 39 -9.94 -9.67 -6.65
N ARG A 40 -8.71 -9.62 -7.16
CA ARG A 40 -7.48 -9.81 -6.38
C ARG A 40 -7.06 -8.48 -5.77
N LEU A 41 -6.90 -8.44 -4.46
CA LEU A 41 -6.40 -7.26 -3.74
C LEU A 41 -5.04 -7.57 -3.12
N LEU A 42 -3.98 -7.10 -3.79
CA LEU A 42 -2.60 -7.36 -3.41
C LEU A 42 -2.17 -6.49 -2.24
N VAL A 43 -1.43 -7.07 -1.30
CA VAL A 43 -0.90 -6.41 -0.11
C VAL A 43 0.62 -6.57 -0.09
N PRO A 44 1.40 -5.47 -0.10
CA PRO A 44 2.86 -5.52 -0.25
C PRO A 44 3.63 -5.97 0.99
N TYR A 45 2.94 -6.28 2.08
CA TYR A 45 3.53 -6.67 3.36
C TYR A 45 2.89 -7.93 3.91
N GLY A 46 3.51 -8.49 4.95
CA GLY A 46 3.00 -9.66 5.67
C GLY A 46 1.63 -9.43 6.32
N ALA A 47 0.90 -10.52 6.55
CA ALA A 47 -0.42 -10.50 7.17
C ALA A 47 -0.37 -9.94 8.62
N GLY A 48 -1.50 -9.37 9.07
CA GLY A 48 -1.69 -8.83 10.42
C GLY A 48 -1.18 -7.39 10.62
N GLY A 49 -0.45 -6.82 9.64
CA GLY A 49 -0.05 -5.41 9.68
C GLY A 49 -1.18 -4.46 9.24
N PRO A 50 -1.00 -3.14 9.42
CA PRO A 50 -2.07 -2.17 9.12
C PRO A 50 -2.51 -2.20 7.65
N THR A 51 -1.59 -2.43 6.72
CA THR A 51 -1.93 -2.56 5.29
C THR A 51 -2.83 -3.76 5.03
N ASP A 52 -2.55 -4.91 5.66
CA ASP A 52 -3.37 -6.13 5.54
C ASP A 52 -4.75 -5.95 6.18
N LEU A 53 -4.80 -5.37 7.38
CA LEU A 53 -6.08 -5.09 8.07
C LEU A 53 -6.93 -4.11 7.25
N THR A 54 -6.33 -3.08 6.68
CA THR A 54 -7.00 -2.14 5.78
C THR A 54 -7.52 -2.86 4.53
N ALA A 55 -6.69 -3.70 3.89
CA ALA A 55 -7.09 -4.46 2.72
C ALA A 55 -8.29 -5.37 2.99
N ARG A 56 -8.29 -6.08 4.13
CA ARG A 56 -9.40 -6.97 4.51
C ARG A 56 -10.69 -6.19 4.80
N ALA A 57 -10.60 -5.05 5.48
CA ALA A 57 -11.76 -4.21 5.75
C ALA A 57 -12.38 -3.64 4.46
N TYR A 58 -11.53 -3.13 3.55
CA TYR A 58 -11.98 -2.64 2.24
C TYR A 58 -12.42 -3.77 1.33
N GLY A 59 -11.72 -4.90 1.31
CA GLY A 59 -12.11 -6.08 0.53
C GLY A 59 -13.53 -6.53 0.87
N ALA A 60 -13.85 -6.64 2.16
CA ALA A 60 -15.21 -6.99 2.61
C ALA A 60 -16.26 -5.95 2.15
N SER A 61 -15.94 -4.65 2.21
CA SER A 61 -16.84 -3.60 1.74
C SER A 61 -17.02 -3.60 0.21
N LEU A 62 -15.93 -3.86 -0.54
CA LEU A 62 -16.00 -3.99 -1.99
C LEU A 62 -16.83 -5.22 -2.40
N GLU A 63 -16.64 -6.35 -1.73
CA GLU A 63 -17.42 -7.58 -1.96
C GLU A 63 -18.92 -7.33 -1.77
N GLU A 64 -19.31 -6.62 -0.69
CA GLU A 64 -20.69 -6.22 -0.44
C GLU A 64 -21.26 -5.31 -1.54
N GLN A 65 -20.48 -4.35 -2.02
CA GLN A 65 -20.95 -3.35 -2.99
C GLN A 65 -20.96 -3.86 -4.42
N LEU A 66 -19.98 -4.68 -4.79
CA LEU A 66 -19.78 -5.15 -6.15
C LEU A 66 -20.42 -6.51 -6.42
N GLY A 67 -20.78 -7.28 -5.38
CA GLY A 67 -21.36 -8.61 -5.49
C GLY A 67 -20.40 -9.67 -6.04
N GLN A 68 -19.09 -9.42 -5.99
CA GLN A 68 -18.04 -10.35 -6.40
C GLN A 68 -17.06 -10.58 -5.26
N THR A 69 -16.47 -11.78 -5.20
CA THR A 69 -15.49 -12.14 -4.19
C THR A 69 -14.23 -11.26 -4.32
N VAL A 70 -13.71 -10.78 -3.19
CA VAL A 70 -12.47 -10.03 -3.11
C VAL A 70 -11.43 -10.84 -2.33
N VAL A 71 -10.42 -11.34 -3.04
CA VAL A 71 -9.34 -12.15 -2.47
C VAL A 71 -8.17 -11.27 -2.07
N VAL A 72 -7.87 -11.22 -0.78
CA VAL A 72 -6.71 -10.48 -0.25
C VAL A 72 -5.47 -11.36 -0.26
N GLU A 73 -4.45 -10.97 -1.03
CA GLU A 73 -3.20 -11.70 -1.20
C GLU A 73 -2.01 -10.91 -0.64
N ASN A 74 -1.33 -11.47 0.36
CA ASN A 74 -0.11 -10.87 0.88
C ASN A 74 1.11 -11.32 0.06
N LEU A 75 1.80 -10.35 -0.56
CA LEU A 75 3.00 -10.54 -1.39
C LEU A 75 4.16 -9.71 -0.85
N PRO A 76 4.73 -10.07 0.31
CA PRO A 76 5.86 -9.36 0.88
C PRO A 76 7.13 -9.57 0.06
N GLY A 77 8.08 -8.62 0.15
CA GLY A 77 9.40 -8.71 -0.47
C GLY A 77 9.84 -7.42 -1.14
N GLY A 78 11.16 -7.17 -1.16
CA GLY A 78 11.75 -5.99 -1.78
C GLY A 78 11.21 -4.65 -1.27
N SER A 79 10.93 -4.53 0.02
CA SER A 79 10.23 -3.36 0.59
C SER A 79 8.88 -3.08 -0.10
N GLY A 80 8.15 -4.13 -0.49
CA GLY A 80 6.85 -4.08 -1.15
C GLY A 80 6.91 -4.03 -2.68
N ALA A 81 8.09 -4.12 -3.28
CA ALA A 81 8.24 -4.14 -4.74
C ALA A 81 7.55 -5.34 -5.39
N SER A 82 7.54 -6.52 -4.73
CA SER A 82 6.95 -7.74 -5.28
C SER A 82 5.48 -7.58 -5.63
N ALA A 83 4.67 -7.01 -4.73
CA ALA A 83 3.25 -6.77 -4.99
C ALA A 83 3.01 -5.73 -6.09
N THR A 84 3.84 -4.68 -6.14
CA THR A 84 3.75 -3.65 -7.19
C THR A 84 4.12 -4.22 -8.56
N GLN A 85 5.15 -5.07 -8.66
CA GLN A 85 5.53 -5.75 -9.89
C GLN A 85 4.43 -6.71 -10.37
N GLU A 86 3.82 -7.46 -9.46
CA GLU A 86 2.68 -8.34 -9.76
C GLU A 86 1.48 -7.55 -10.29
N LEU A 87 1.15 -6.41 -9.66
CA LEU A 87 0.10 -5.52 -10.16
C LEU A 87 0.38 -5.05 -11.59
N ILE A 88 1.61 -4.62 -11.88
CA ILE A 88 2.00 -4.11 -13.22
C ILE A 88 1.98 -5.21 -14.27
N ALA A 89 2.24 -6.46 -13.88
CA ALA A 89 2.20 -7.61 -14.77
C ALA A 89 0.78 -8.12 -15.04
N ALA A 90 -0.20 -7.74 -14.22
CA ALA A 90 -1.59 -8.13 -14.37
C ALA A 90 -2.28 -7.41 -15.54
N GLU A 91 -3.35 -7.98 -16.06
CA GLU A 91 -4.19 -7.33 -17.08
C GLU A 91 -4.86 -6.08 -16.48
N PRO A 92 -4.90 -4.95 -17.22
CA PRO A 92 -5.44 -3.68 -16.71
C PRO A 92 -6.98 -3.60 -16.84
N ASP A 93 -7.68 -4.64 -16.42
CA ASP A 93 -9.13 -4.82 -16.56
C ASP A 93 -9.92 -4.48 -15.30
N GLY A 94 -9.23 -4.22 -14.19
CA GLY A 94 -9.84 -3.88 -12.91
C GLY A 94 -9.96 -5.03 -11.91
N HIS A 95 -9.67 -6.25 -12.31
CA HIS A 95 -9.78 -7.40 -11.42
C HIS A 95 -8.53 -7.63 -10.54
N THR A 96 -7.41 -6.92 -10.81
CA THR A 96 -6.26 -6.88 -9.92
C THR A 96 -6.04 -5.48 -9.37
N LEU A 97 -6.15 -5.32 -8.07
CA LEU A 97 -5.91 -4.10 -7.32
C LEU A 97 -4.74 -4.29 -6.36
N SER A 98 -4.10 -3.23 -5.92
CA SER A 98 -3.09 -3.31 -4.87
C SER A 98 -3.19 -2.15 -3.89
N LEU A 99 -3.02 -2.45 -2.62
CA LEU A 99 -2.65 -1.42 -1.67
C LEU A 99 -1.17 -1.08 -1.87
N VAL A 100 -0.87 0.19 -1.98
CA VAL A 100 0.51 0.68 -2.07
C VAL A 100 0.74 1.76 -1.03
N THR A 101 1.99 1.97 -0.71
CA THR A 101 2.43 3.01 0.23
C THR A 101 3.38 3.96 -0.47
N ALA A 102 3.64 5.12 0.11
CA ALA A 102 4.70 6.00 -0.38
C ALA A 102 6.05 5.26 -0.46
N GLY A 103 6.29 4.32 0.47
CA GLY A 103 7.46 3.44 0.45
C GLY A 103 7.54 2.63 -0.84
N THR A 104 6.52 1.83 -1.12
CA THR A 104 6.53 0.88 -2.27
C THR A 104 6.54 1.60 -3.61
N LEU A 105 5.89 2.75 -3.73
CA LEU A 105 5.66 3.41 -5.01
C LEU A 105 6.68 4.51 -5.33
N VAL A 106 7.23 5.16 -4.31
CA VAL A 106 8.15 6.29 -4.49
C VAL A 106 9.54 5.98 -3.96
N LEU A 107 9.66 5.58 -2.69
CA LEU A 107 10.98 5.43 -2.06
C LEU A 107 11.71 4.18 -2.56
N THR A 108 11.02 3.07 -2.71
CA THR A 108 11.64 1.81 -3.19
C THR A 108 12.22 1.94 -4.60
N PRO A 109 11.51 2.52 -5.61
CA PRO A 109 12.10 2.76 -6.93
C PRO A 109 13.24 3.78 -6.94
N LEU A 110 13.28 4.73 -6.01
CA LEU A 110 14.39 5.68 -5.90
C LEU A 110 15.64 5.05 -5.27
N ALA A 111 15.45 4.09 -4.37
CA ALA A 111 16.55 3.44 -3.65
C ALA A 111 17.06 2.16 -4.34
N ASN A 112 16.26 1.52 -5.20
CA ASN A 112 16.55 0.22 -5.79
C ASN A 112 16.10 0.17 -7.26
N GLU A 113 16.79 -0.65 -8.05
CA GLU A 113 16.40 -0.98 -9.42
C GLU A 113 15.27 -2.01 -9.41
N VAL A 114 14.02 -1.56 -9.34
CA VAL A 114 12.83 -2.44 -9.23
C VAL A 114 12.08 -2.61 -10.56
N GLY A 115 12.52 -1.93 -11.62
CA GLY A 115 11.93 -2.06 -12.96
C GLY A 115 10.57 -1.38 -13.14
N TYR A 116 10.13 -0.54 -12.20
CA TYR A 116 8.90 0.26 -12.30
C TYR A 116 9.08 1.65 -11.71
N THR A 117 8.14 2.54 -12.04
CA THR A 117 8.01 3.89 -11.49
C THR A 117 6.58 4.12 -11.00
N LYS A 118 6.36 5.22 -10.29
CA LYS A 118 5.00 5.63 -9.86
C LYS A 118 4.04 5.85 -11.04
N ASP A 119 4.55 6.10 -12.25
CA ASP A 119 3.74 6.40 -13.43
C ASP A 119 3.23 5.14 -14.14
N ASP A 120 3.68 3.95 -13.71
CA ASP A 120 3.24 2.65 -14.23
C ASP A 120 1.93 2.17 -13.59
N VAL A 121 1.42 2.88 -12.58
CA VAL A 121 0.18 2.56 -11.89
C VAL A 121 -0.77 3.77 -11.84
N THR A 122 -2.07 3.52 -11.75
CA THR A 122 -3.09 4.57 -11.66
C THR A 122 -3.68 4.61 -10.25
N PRO A 123 -3.61 5.74 -9.52
CA PRO A 123 -4.18 5.85 -8.19
C PRO A 123 -5.71 5.89 -8.25
N ILE A 124 -6.37 5.17 -7.34
CA ILE A 124 -7.82 5.22 -7.15
C ILE A 124 -8.15 6.18 -6.00
N GLY A 125 -7.45 6.08 -4.88
CA GLY A 125 -7.69 6.94 -3.71
C GLY A 125 -6.77 6.63 -2.54
N VAL A 126 -6.79 7.48 -1.54
CA VAL A 126 -6.11 7.27 -0.25
C VAL A 126 -7.10 6.59 0.70
N MET A 127 -6.69 5.48 1.31
CA MET A 127 -7.57 4.66 2.16
C MET A 127 -7.34 4.92 3.65
N ALA A 128 -6.11 5.12 4.08
CA ALA A 128 -5.75 5.37 5.47
C ALA A 128 -4.40 6.05 5.60
N GLU A 129 -4.21 6.75 6.71
CA GLU A 129 -2.93 7.25 7.19
C GLU A 129 -2.56 6.47 8.45
N VAL A 130 -1.34 5.93 8.50
CA VAL A 130 -0.89 5.11 9.62
C VAL A 130 0.43 5.66 10.13
N PRO A 131 0.46 6.30 11.30
CA PRO A 131 1.69 6.80 11.90
C PRO A 131 2.58 5.63 12.37
N SER A 132 3.87 5.90 12.55
CA SER A 132 4.80 4.96 13.14
C SER A 132 4.99 5.23 14.63
N VAL A 133 5.29 4.17 15.37
CA VAL A 133 5.64 4.22 16.79
C VAL A 133 7.07 3.71 16.95
N LEU A 134 7.95 4.52 17.56
CA LEU A 134 9.21 4.04 18.09
C LEU A 134 8.91 3.36 19.42
N ALA A 135 9.11 2.07 19.48
CA ALA A 135 8.82 1.28 20.67
C ALA A 135 10.00 0.37 21.06
N VAL A 136 10.12 0.10 22.35
CA VAL A 136 11.08 -0.85 22.94
C VAL A 136 10.35 -1.88 23.79
N GLY A 137 10.97 -3.01 24.06
CA GLY A 137 10.45 -4.00 24.99
C GLY A 137 10.38 -3.44 26.40
N SER A 138 9.46 -3.95 27.25
CA SER A 138 9.25 -3.49 28.62
C SER A 138 10.51 -3.58 29.52
N GLY A 139 11.40 -4.56 29.24
CA GLY A 139 12.68 -4.74 29.95
C GLY A 139 13.82 -3.85 29.42
N SER A 140 13.58 -3.01 28.44
CA SER A 140 14.59 -2.13 27.85
C SER A 140 15.09 -1.09 28.86
N PRO A 141 16.38 -0.73 28.83
CA PRO A 141 16.93 0.36 29.65
C PRO A 141 16.41 1.74 29.23
N TYR A 142 15.91 1.88 28.00
CA TYR A 142 15.44 3.15 27.45
C TYR A 142 14.02 3.46 27.95
N GLN A 143 13.89 4.55 28.71
CA GLN A 143 12.61 4.97 29.29
C GLN A 143 11.91 6.07 28.46
N SER A 144 12.68 6.76 27.59
CA SER A 144 12.22 7.86 26.75
C SER A 144 12.96 7.89 25.41
N ALA A 145 12.44 8.66 24.43
CA ALA A 145 13.13 8.91 23.17
C ALA A 145 14.50 9.61 23.41
N ALA A 146 14.60 10.44 24.43
CA ALA A 146 15.85 11.11 24.79
C ALA A 146 16.91 10.13 25.32
N ASP A 147 16.51 9.15 26.16
CA ASP A 147 17.43 8.11 26.63
C ASP A 147 17.93 7.26 25.47
N PHE A 148 17.00 6.91 24.55
CA PHE A 148 17.31 6.14 23.35
C PHE A 148 18.31 6.86 22.44
N SER A 149 18.07 8.15 22.11
CA SER A 149 18.97 8.88 21.25
C SER A 149 20.33 9.15 21.91
N THR A 150 20.36 9.47 23.21
CA THR A 150 21.61 9.59 23.96
C THR A 150 22.44 8.31 23.93
N ALA A 151 21.80 7.15 24.10
CA ALA A 151 22.47 5.87 24.03
C ALA A 151 23.00 5.56 22.61
N ALA A 152 22.23 5.91 21.55
CA ALA A 152 22.65 5.73 20.17
C ALA A 152 23.86 6.63 19.81
N GLU A 153 23.90 7.87 20.33
CA GLU A 153 25.06 8.76 20.17
C GLU A 153 26.32 8.23 20.90
N GLN A 154 26.14 7.66 22.09
CA GLN A 154 27.25 7.09 22.89
C GLN A 154 27.77 5.77 22.33
N GLN A 155 26.94 5.00 21.65
CA GLN A 155 27.26 3.69 21.10
C GLN A 155 26.77 3.58 19.65
N PRO A 156 27.44 4.28 18.69
CA PRO A 156 27.02 4.31 17.30
C PRO A 156 26.95 2.90 16.68
N GLY A 157 25.85 2.58 16.03
CA GLY A 157 25.62 1.32 15.33
C GLY A 157 25.38 0.09 16.22
N VAL A 158 25.42 0.23 17.56
CA VAL A 158 25.21 -0.90 18.48
C VAL A 158 23.72 -1.21 18.64
N ILE A 159 22.87 -0.18 18.74
CA ILE A 159 21.42 -0.37 18.94
C ILE A 159 20.80 -0.85 17.63
N THR A 160 20.06 -1.96 17.71
CA THR A 160 19.35 -2.55 16.57
C THR A 160 17.89 -2.08 16.56
N VAL A 161 17.42 -1.61 15.39
CA VAL A 161 16.04 -1.12 15.21
C VAL A 161 15.35 -1.86 14.06
N GLY A 162 14.29 -2.59 14.39
CA GLY A 162 13.45 -3.25 13.40
C GLY A 162 12.65 -2.24 12.58
N VAL A 163 12.61 -2.41 11.26
CA VAL A 163 11.84 -1.60 10.30
C VAL A 163 11.12 -2.49 9.30
N PRO A 164 9.96 -2.07 8.72
CA PRO A 164 9.20 -2.89 7.76
C PRO A 164 9.84 -2.96 6.37
N GLY A 165 11.12 -2.62 6.25
CA GLY A 165 11.92 -2.65 5.02
C GLY A 165 12.90 -1.49 4.97
N ALA A 166 14.05 -1.71 4.33
CA ALA A 166 15.11 -0.70 4.26
C ALA A 166 14.72 0.57 3.46
N SER A 167 13.91 0.40 2.41
CA SER A 167 13.45 1.50 1.53
C SER A 167 12.05 2.01 1.90
N THR A 168 11.55 1.68 3.09
CA THR A 168 10.29 2.25 3.62
C THR A 168 10.56 3.60 4.26
N PRO A 169 9.52 4.43 4.54
CA PRO A 169 9.70 5.68 5.28
C PRO A 169 10.49 5.51 6.57
N GLN A 170 10.25 4.43 7.31
CA GLN A 170 10.95 4.12 8.56
C GLN A 170 12.45 3.81 8.34
N GLY A 171 12.76 3.02 7.31
CA GLY A 171 14.15 2.71 6.97
C GLY A 171 14.93 3.95 6.52
N ILE A 172 14.30 4.78 5.68
CA ILE A 172 14.88 6.06 5.24
C ILE A 172 15.05 7.04 6.41
N GLU A 173 14.10 7.06 7.36
CA GLU A 173 14.20 7.90 8.55
C GLU A 173 15.43 7.53 9.39
N LEU A 174 15.72 6.25 9.59
CA LEU A 174 16.93 5.84 10.30
C LEU A 174 18.21 6.25 9.57
N GLN A 175 18.22 6.21 8.23
CA GLN A 175 19.35 6.73 7.45
C GLN A 175 19.51 8.24 7.63
N ARG A 176 18.41 8.99 7.59
CA ARG A 176 18.40 10.44 7.81
C ARG A 176 18.93 10.81 9.20
N LEU A 177 18.52 10.08 10.24
CA LEU A 177 19.00 10.28 11.60
C LEU A 177 20.53 10.13 11.69
N ARG A 178 21.09 9.16 10.98
CA ARG A 178 22.54 8.98 10.92
C ARG A 178 23.23 10.13 10.18
N GLU A 179 22.70 10.51 9.00
CA GLU A 179 23.36 11.49 8.12
C GLU A 179 23.24 12.93 8.63
N GLU A 180 22.08 13.31 9.17
CA GLU A 180 21.81 14.69 9.58
C GLU A 180 22.09 14.96 11.06
N TYR A 181 21.96 13.94 11.91
CA TYR A 181 22.02 14.12 13.38
C TYR A 181 23.11 13.28 14.04
N GLY A 182 23.81 12.42 13.30
CA GLY A 182 24.86 11.56 13.85
C GLY A 182 24.33 10.47 14.78
N VAL A 183 23.00 10.22 14.80
CA VAL A 183 22.37 9.15 15.57
C VAL A 183 22.44 7.87 14.73
N GLU A 184 23.44 7.05 15.02
CA GLU A 184 23.69 5.83 14.26
C GLU A 184 23.12 4.62 14.97
N VAL A 185 22.13 3.97 14.32
CA VAL A 185 21.54 2.69 14.75
C VAL A 185 21.64 1.68 13.62
N THR A 186 21.59 0.39 13.94
CA THR A 186 21.56 -0.68 12.93
C THR A 186 20.11 -1.01 12.56
N ALA A 187 19.70 -0.66 11.35
CA ALA A 187 18.38 -1.01 10.83
C ALA A 187 18.31 -2.49 10.46
N VAL A 188 17.30 -3.20 10.98
CA VAL A 188 17.01 -4.61 10.71
C VAL A 188 15.69 -4.68 9.95
N PRO A 189 15.70 -4.98 8.63
CA PRO A 189 14.48 -5.03 7.84
C PRO A 189 13.70 -6.32 8.07
N PHE A 190 12.37 -6.20 8.16
CA PHE A 190 11.39 -7.28 8.29
C PHE A 190 10.32 -7.14 7.19
N ASN A 191 9.50 -8.20 6.99
CA ASN A 191 8.42 -8.18 6.00
C ASN A 191 7.11 -7.56 6.50
N GLY A 192 7.03 -7.19 7.77
CA GLY A 192 5.84 -6.55 8.36
C GLY A 192 5.84 -6.53 9.88
N ASN A 193 4.75 -5.98 10.45
CA ASN A 193 4.60 -5.77 11.89
C ASN A 193 4.72 -7.05 12.73
N ALA A 194 4.12 -8.15 12.30
CA ALA A 194 4.09 -9.41 13.07
C ALA A 194 5.50 -9.97 13.34
N GLU A 195 6.39 -9.92 12.33
CA GLU A 195 7.78 -10.34 12.49
C GLU A 195 8.54 -9.40 13.42
N MET A 196 8.34 -8.08 13.28
CA MET A 196 8.95 -7.06 14.13
C MET A 196 8.51 -7.20 15.59
N THR A 197 7.21 -7.41 15.83
CA THR A 197 6.64 -7.66 17.16
C THR A 197 7.31 -8.89 17.80
N THR A 198 7.40 -9.99 17.06
CA THR A 198 8.05 -11.21 17.53
C THR A 198 9.53 -10.99 17.83
N ALA A 199 10.24 -10.26 16.95
CA ALA A 199 11.66 -9.96 17.14
C ALA A 199 11.91 -9.09 18.38
N LEU A 200 11.08 -8.08 18.63
CA LEU A 200 11.20 -7.21 19.80
C LEU A 200 10.89 -7.97 21.10
N LEU A 201 9.83 -8.76 21.13
CA LEU A 201 9.46 -9.58 22.29
C LEU A 201 10.51 -10.65 22.60
N GLY A 202 11.14 -11.19 21.55
CA GLY A 202 12.22 -12.17 21.65
C GLY A 202 13.59 -11.57 22.00
N GLY A 203 13.72 -10.24 22.04
CA GLY A 203 15.01 -9.56 22.29
C GLY A 203 16.00 -9.68 21.10
N ASN A 204 15.51 -9.98 19.88
CA ASN A 204 16.34 -10.06 18.69
C ASN A 204 16.65 -8.68 18.09
N VAL A 205 15.91 -7.65 18.50
CA VAL A 205 16.17 -6.23 18.24
C VAL A 205 15.92 -5.44 19.53
N ASP A 206 16.61 -4.31 19.67
CA ASP A 206 16.52 -3.46 20.86
C ASP A 206 15.29 -2.55 20.82
N ALA A 207 14.90 -2.14 19.61
CA ALA A 207 13.75 -1.29 19.36
C ALA A 207 13.09 -1.65 18.02
N VAL A 208 11.90 -1.10 17.77
CA VAL A 208 11.22 -1.12 16.47
C VAL A 208 10.69 0.26 16.14
N LEU A 209 10.79 0.64 14.88
CA LEU A 209 10.04 1.76 14.31
C LEU A 209 8.91 1.14 13.46
N ILE A 210 7.79 0.91 14.12
CA ILE A 210 6.69 0.05 13.66
C ILE A 210 5.45 0.86 13.36
N ASN A 211 4.68 0.46 12.33
CA ASN A 211 3.41 1.11 12.04
C ASN A 211 2.38 0.87 13.15
N ALA A 212 1.68 1.93 13.54
CA ALA A 212 0.59 1.84 14.52
C ALA A 212 -0.52 0.92 14.01
N SER A 213 -0.87 -0.09 14.78
CA SER A 213 -1.89 -1.10 14.45
C SER A 213 -2.44 -1.73 15.72
N SER A 214 -3.49 -2.51 15.60
CA SER A 214 -4.16 -3.13 16.75
C SER A 214 -3.26 -4.07 17.55
N ASP A 215 -2.35 -4.77 16.90
CA ASP A 215 -1.36 -5.63 17.56
C ASP A 215 -0.33 -4.82 18.37
N VAL A 216 0.12 -3.68 17.83
CA VAL A 216 1.02 -2.76 18.54
C VAL A 216 0.31 -2.17 19.75
N THR A 217 -0.93 -1.70 19.60
CA THR A 217 -1.74 -1.20 20.71
C THR A 217 -1.94 -2.26 21.80
N ALA A 218 -2.30 -3.48 21.40
CA ALA A 218 -2.48 -4.58 22.35
C ALA A 218 -1.20 -4.91 23.14
N ASN A 219 -0.03 -4.86 22.53
CA ASN A 219 1.25 -5.07 23.22
C ASN A 219 1.63 -3.91 24.15
N ILE A 220 1.24 -2.67 23.80
CA ILE A 220 1.41 -1.50 24.68
C ILE A 220 0.49 -1.64 25.89
N ASP A 221 -0.79 -1.93 25.68
CA ASP A 221 -1.79 -2.10 26.75
C ASP A 221 -1.42 -3.26 27.70
N ALA A 222 -0.85 -4.32 27.15
CA ALA A 222 -0.33 -5.45 27.92
C ALA A 222 0.99 -5.13 28.67
N GLY A 223 1.56 -3.93 28.49
CA GLY A 223 2.84 -3.54 29.08
C GLY A 223 4.05 -4.30 28.54
N GLN A 224 3.93 -4.94 27.39
CA GLN A 224 5.02 -5.64 26.73
C GLN A 224 5.88 -4.68 25.91
N PHE A 225 5.26 -3.65 25.32
CA PHE A 225 5.93 -2.58 24.62
C PHE A 225 5.87 -1.29 25.43
N ARG A 226 6.96 -0.52 25.38
CA ARG A 226 7.01 0.87 25.83
C ARG A 226 7.15 1.76 24.60
N PRO A 227 6.11 2.57 24.26
CA PRO A 227 6.23 3.56 23.20
C PRO A 227 7.11 4.72 23.69
N LEU A 228 8.09 5.11 22.89
CA LEU A 228 9.01 6.21 23.19
C LEU A 228 8.62 7.50 22.45
N ALA A 229 8.15 7.38 21.20
CA ALA A 229 7.68 8.50 20.39
C ALA A 229 6.78 8.02 19.25
N VAL A 230 5.99 8.93 18.67
CA VAL A 230 5.16 8.71 17.49
C VAL A 230 5.57 9.67 16.36
N SER A 231 5.41 9.23 15.10
CA SER A 231 5.83 10.01 13.94
C SER A 231 4.80 11.04 13.49
N SER A 232 3.58 11.03 14.02
CA SER A 232 2.52 11.97 13.69
C SER A 232 2.84 13.40 14.12
N GLU A 233 2.20 14.40 13.49
CA GLU A 233 2.35 15.81 13.85
C GLU A 233 1.82 16.10 15.26
N GLU A 234 0.75 15.41 15.64
CA GLU A 234 0.13 15.49 16.96
C GLU A 234 0.20 14.15 17.67
N ARG A 235 0.10 14.16 19.00
CA ARG A 235 0.02 12.94 19.80
C ARG A 235 -1.21 12.14 19.41
N LEU A 236 -1.07 10.82 19.39
CA LEU A 236 -2.20 9.95 19.09
C LEU A 236 -3.21 9.95 20.24
N SER A 237 -4.50 10.06 19.94
CA SER A 237 -5.57 10.11 20.95
C SER A 237 -5.61 8.87 21.86
N TRP A 238 -5.14 7.74 21.36
CA TRP A 238 -5.04 6.47 22.10
C TRP A 238 -3.66 6.27 22.75
N LEU A 239 -2.69 7.17 22.53
CA LEU A 239 -1.38 7.24 23.19
C LEU A 239 -1.07 8.68 23.66
N PRO A 240 -1.92 9.29 24.52
CA PRO A 240 -1.80 10.71 24.85
C PRO A 240 -0.52 11.06 25.62
N ASP A 241 0.07 10.10 26.32
CA ASP A 241 1.28 10.29 27.11
C ASP A 241 2.56 10.10 26.29
N THR A 242 2.48 9.56 25.08
CA THR A 242 3.63 9.35 24.20
C THR A 242 3.86 10.62 23.37
N PRO A 243 5.05 11.24 23.47
CA PRO A 243 5.36 12.45 22.71
C PRO A 243 5.48 12.14 21.22
N THR A 244 5.32 13.17 20.38
CA THR A 244 5.71 13.08 18.98
C THR A 244 7.25 13.11 18.87
N LEU A 245 7.79 12.65 17.73
CA LEU A 245 9.21 12.83 17.44
C LEU A 245 9.60 14.31 17.53
N ALA A 246 8.77 15.22 16.98
CA ALA A 246 9.00 16.65 17.04
C ALA A 246 9.03 17.21 18.47
N GLU A 247 8.15 16.77 19.36
CA GLU A 247 8.19 17.15 20.80
C GLU A 247 9.43 16.61 21.52
N SER A 248 9.89 15.43 21.13
CA SER A 248 11.08 14.79 21.67
C SER A 248 12.37 15.51 21.23
N GLU A 249 12.36 16.14 20.05
CA GLU A 249 13.48 16.89 19.47
C GLU A 249 13.85 18.18 20.23
N GLN A 250 12.92 18.77 20.96
CA GLN A 250 13.24 19.94 21.80
C GLN A 250 14.24 19.63 22.92
N ARG A 251 14.52 18.35 23.18
CA ARG A 251 15.44 17.89 24.23
C ARG A 251 16.61 17.04 23.73
N ALA A 252 16.58 16.59 22.49
CA ALA A 252 17.62 15.78 21.88
C ALA A 252 17.77 16.12 20.40
N SER A 253 18.86 15.77 19.76
CA SER A 253 19.35 16.18 18.43
C SER A 253 18.45 15.84 17.22
N PHE A 254 17.20 15.50 17.40
CA PHE A 254 16.21 15.18 16.36
C PHE A 254 15.54 16.45 15.77
N ARG A 255 16.29 17.48 15.38
CA ARG A 255 15.68 18.63 14.71
C ARG A 255 15.32 18.31 13.27
N CYS A 256 14.03 18.23 12.98
CA CYS A 256 13.56 18.35 11.61
C CYS A 256 13.82 19.77 11.10
N PRO A 257 14.43 19.97 9.91
CA PRO A 257 14.59 21.31 9.35
C PRO A 257 13.22 21.96 9.17
N GLN A 258 13.08 23.16 9.70
CA GLN A 258 11.89 24.00 9.78
C GLN A 258 10.76 23.69 8.76
N GLY A 259 9.60 23.31 9.26
CA GLY A 259 8.31 23.50 8.58
C GLY A 259 7.85 22.41 7.60
N ARG A 260 8.49 21.24 7.58
CA ARG A 260 7.93 20.05 6.93
C ARG A 260 7.85 18.97 7.98
N GLY A 261 6.62 18.61 8.36
CA GLY A 261 6.39 17.52 9.31
C GLY A 261 7.19 16.29 8.91
N CYS A 262 7.92 15.72 9.86
CA CYS A 262 8.52 14.38 9.72
C CYS A 262 7.40 13.36 9.81
N THR A 263 6.41 13.45 8.93
CA THR A 263 5.35 12.48 8.85
C THR A 263 5.84 11.32 8.01
N SER A 264 6.25 10.25 8.67
CA SER A 264 6.32 8.94 8.05
C SER A 264 4.91 8.35 7.93
N ASP A 265 3.92 9.21 7.63
CA ASP A 265 2.55 8.79 7.48
C ASP A 265 2.45 7.84 6.29
N LEU A 266 2.06 6.63 6.58
CA LEU A 266 1.82 5.61 5.60
C LEU A 266 0.49 5.94 4.90
N HIS A 267 0.55 6.69 3.79
CA HIS A 267 -0.60 6.83 2.92
C HIS A 267 -0.83 5.50 2.22
N VAL A 268 -1.83 4.76 2.67
CA VAL A 268 -2.26 3.55 2.00
C VAL A 268 -3.25 3.97 0.90
N ALA A 269 -2.82 3.87 -0.34
CA ALA A 269 -3.65 4.14 -1.51
C ALA A 269 -3.92 2.84 -2.28
N ALA A 270 -5.14 2.68 -2.79
CA ALA A 270 -5.45 1.65 -3.76
C ALA A 270 -5.10 2.17 -5.16
N TRP A 271 -4.40 1.36 -5.96
CA TRP A 271 -3.94 1.73 -7.28
C TRP A 271 -4.42 0.72 -8.32
N HIS A 272 -4.89 1.23 -9.44
CA HIS A 272 -5.32 0.45 -10.58
C HIS A 272 -4.52 0.84 -11.84
N LEU A 273 -4.26 -0.13 -12.71
CA LEU A 273 -3.55 0.07 -13.96
C LEU A 273 -4.36 0.89 -14.98
N ARG A 274 -3.65 1.65 -15.79
CA ARG A 274 -4.07 2.57 -16.84
C ARG A 274 -5.38 2.18 -17.56
N TYR A 275 -6.49 2.80 -17.18
CA TYR A 275 -7.59 3.03 -18.09
C TYR A 275 -8.00 4.51 -17.96
N PRO A 276 -8.13 5.26 -19.06
CA PRO A 276 -8.70 6.59 -18.97
C PRO A 276 -10.16 6.43 -18.57
N LEU A 277 -10.48 6.82 -17.34
CA LEU A 277 -11.87 6.99 -16.93
C LEU A 277 -12.49 7.97 -17.93
N SER A 278 -13.26 7.46 -18.88
CA SER A 278 -14.14 8.30 -19.67
C SER A 278 -15.00 9.06 -18.68
N ARG A 279 -14.89 10.39 -18.67
CA ARG A 279 -15.76 11.25 -17.87
C ARG A 279 -17.19 10.91 -18.24
N SER A 280 -17.88 10.16 -17.38
CA SER A 280 -19.33 10.05 -17.41
C SER A 280 -19.84 11.47 -17.16
N THR A 281 -20.25 12.15 -18.24
CA THR A 281 -21.09 13.34 -18.15
C THR A 281 -22.45 12.88 -17.64
N ALA A 282 -22.66 12.94 -16.34
CA ALA A 282 -23.98 12.84 -15.80
C ALA A 282 -24.82 13.98 -16.38
N PRO A 283 -26.02 13.72 -16.93
CA PRO A 283 -26.92 14.78 -17.30
C PRO A 283 -27.33 15.52 -16.01
N GLY A 284 -27.08 16.83 -15.99
CA GLY A 284 -27.59 17.71 -14.92
C GLY A 284 -29.12 17.73 -14.91
N PRO A 285 -29.71 18.22 -13.78
CA PRO A 285 -31.15 18.20 -13.53
C PRO A 285 -31.95 19.03 -14.51
#